data_3b2d7645ad4f3de5e8cc037490f84a07
#
_entry.id   3b2d7645ad4f3de5e8cc037490f84a07
#
_cell.length_a   1.000
_cell.length_b   1.000
_cell.length_c   1.000
_cell.angle_alpha   90.00
_cell.angle_beta   90.00
_cell.angle_gamma   90.00
#
_symmetry.space_group_name_H-M   'P 1'
#
loop_
_entity.id
_entity.type
_entity.pdbx_description
1 polymer ?
#
loop_
_entity_poly.entity_id
_entity_poly.type
_entity_poly.pdbx_seq_one_letter_code
_entity_poly.pdbx_strand_id
1 'polypeptide(L)'
;MKKQPEYEGAGWAIHNSDCIEGMWAMPEHSIDCAVFSPPFGDLFVYSDSERDLGNAGEGDAFMAQYQFFAAALTRVMKPGRMACVHCTDLPARKGK
;
A
#
# COMPACT_ATOMS: atom_id res chain seq x y z
N MET A 1 10.75 -7.75 13.28
CA MET A 1 11.75 -6.80 13.76
C MET A 1 11.47 -5.42 13.18
N LYS A 2 11.45 -4.41 14.02
CA LYS A 2 11.24 -3.04 13.57
C LYS A 2 12.46 -2.54 12.81
N LYS A 3 12.24 -1.99 11.65
CA LYS A 3 13.28 -1.28 10.92
C LYS A 3 13.37 0.14 11.43
N GLN A 4 14.58 0.69 11.44
CA GLN A 4 14.76 2.09 11.76
C GLN A 4 14.19 2.94 10.62
N PRO A 5 13.58 4.09 10.93
CA PRO A 5 13.15 4.99 9.87
C PRO A 5 14.34 5.54 9.10
N GLU A 6 14.15 5.81 7.81
CA GLU A 6 15.19 6.41 7.00
C GLU A 6 15.41 7.88 7.35
N TYR A 7 14.31 8.57 7.63
CA TYR A 7 14.34 9.95 8.09
C TYR A 7 13.29 10.12 9.18
N GLU A 8 13.57 10.95 10.16
CA GLU A 8 12.59 11.24 11.20
C GLU A 8 12.82 12.61 11.80
N GLY A 9 11.79 13.14 12.43
CA GLY A 9 11.82 14.40 13.16
C GLY A 9 10.80 14.37 14.27
N ALA A 10 10.53 15.54 14.85
CA ALA A 10 9.55 15.62 15.93
C ALA A 10 8.17 15.32 15.38
N GLY A 11 7.58 14.21 15.78
CA GLY A 11 6.23 13.85 15.40
C GLY A 11 6.06 13.20 14.04
N TRP A 12 7.15 12.83 13.36
CA TRP A 12 7.05 12.18 12.06
C TRP A 12 8.25 11.27 11.79
N ALA A 13 8.03 10.29 10.91
CA ALA A 13 9.10 9.40 10.45
C ALA A 13 8.80 8.94 9.03
N ILE A 14 9.84 8.75 8.22
CA ILE A 14 9.72 8.25 6.87
C ILE A 14 10.48 6.93 6.78
N HIS A 15 9.79 5.91 6.28
CA HIS A 15 10.35 4.58 6.10
C HIS A 15 10.41 4.25 4.62
N ASN A 16 11.58 3.83 4.15
CA ASN A 16 11.73 3.33 2.79
C ASN A 16 11.70 1.81 2.84
N SER A 17 10.51 1.25 2.69
CA SER A 17 10.33 -0.20 2.82
C SER A 17 9.08 -0.63 2.06
N ASP A 18 8.95 -1.95 1.87
CA ASP A 18 7.71 -2.53 1.41
C ASP A 18 6.62 -2.16 2.40
N CYS A 19 5.53 -1.56 1.94
CA CYS A 19 4.49 -1.06 2.84
C CYS A 19 3.79 -2.19 3.59
N ILE A 20 3.64 -3.36 2.98
CA ILE A 20 3.00 -4.50 3.64
C ILE A 20 3.87 -4.96 4.80
N GLU A 21 5.17 -5.14 4.55
CA GLU A 21 6.10 -5.50 5.63
C GLU A 21 6.15 -4.43 6.71
N GLY A 22 6.17 -3.16 6.29
CA GLY A 22 6.18 -2.05 7.24
C GLY A 22 4.96 -2.05 8.13
N MET A 23 3.79 -2.26 7.56
CA MET A 23 2.56 -2.30 8.36
C MET A 23 2.52 -3.51 9.30
N TRP A 24 3.04 -4.67 8.88
CA TRP A 24 3.08 -5.82 9.77
C TRP A 24 4.03 -5.62 10.96
N ALA A 25 4.99 -4.70 10.82
CA ALA A 25 5.89 -4.35 11.92
C ALA A 25 5.28 -3.35 12.90
N MET A 26 4.16 -2.72 12.55
CA MET A 26 3.47 -1.77 13.42
C MET A 26 2.58 -2.48 14.42
N PRO A 27 2.33 -1.85 15.59
CA PRO A 27 1.34 -2.41 16.51
C PRO A 27 -0.06 -2.46 15.88
N GLU A 28 -0.82 -3.45 16.27
CA GLU A 28 -2.21 -3.57 15.87
C GLU A 28 -3.01 -2.37 16.37
N HIS A 29 -3.93 -1.88 15.54
CA HIS A 29 -4.83 -0.76 15.88
C HIS A 29 -4.08 0.48 16.39
N SER A 30 -3.00 0.84 15.69
CA SER A 30 -2.17 1.98 16.08
C SER A 30 -2.34 3.20 15.20
N ILE A 31 -3.03 3.08 14.05
CA ILE A 31 -3.10 4.13 13.06
C ILE A 31 -4.49 4.76 13.08
N ASP A 32 -4.54 6.08 13.14
CA ASP A 32 -5.78 6.85 13.17
C ASP A 32 -6.31 7.20 11.79
N CYS A 33 -5.43 7.36 10.81
CA CYS A 33 -5.84 7.74 9.46
C CYS A 33 -4.77 7.28 8.48
N ALA A 34 -5.20 6.76 7.34
CA ALA A 34 -4.31 6.40 6.26
C ALA A 34 -4.68 7.19 5.01
N VAL A 35 -3.69 7.71 4.31
CA VAL A 35 -3.87 8.37 3.02
C VAL A 35 -2.86 7.75 2.07
N PHE A 36 -3.34 7.20 0.98
CA PHE A 36 -2.45 6.51 0.06
C PHE A 36 -3.01 6.46 -1.34
N SER A 37 -2.13 6.13 -2.28
CA SER A 37 -2.49 6.03 -3.68
C SER A 37 -1.87 4.73 -4.20
N PRO A 38 -2.68 3.67 -4.38
CA PRO A 38 -2.13 2.43 -4.92
C PRO A 38 -1.76 2.59 -6.40
N PRO A 39 -0.90 1.73 -6.92
CA PRO A 39 -0.63 1.73 -8.36
C PRO A 39 -1.92 1.53 -9.14
N PHE A 40 -2.01 2.13 -10.32
CA PHE A 40 -3.20 2.05 -11.15
C PHE A 40 -3.04 0.92 -12.17
N GLY A 41 -3.05 -0.32 -11.66
CA GLY A 41 -2.88 -1.48 -12.51
C GLY A 41 -1.51 -1.51 -13.17
N ASP A 42 -1.47 -1.52 -14.49
CA ASP A 42 -0.21 -1.58 -15.24
C ASP A 42 0.23 -0.23 -15.81
N LEU A 43 -0.36 0.87 -15.34
CA LEU A 43 0.01 2.20 -15.84
C LEU A 43 1.44 2.59 -15.46
N PHE A 44 1.87 2.19 -14.28
CA PHE A 44 3.20 2.53 -13.77
C PHE A 44 3.87 1.30 -13.17
N VAL A 45 5.17 1.20 -13.40
CA VAL A 45 6.01 0.19 -12.75
C VAL A 45 7.01 0.95 -11.88
N TYR A 46 6.94 0.77 -10.57
CA TYR A 46 7.72 1.55 -9.63
C TYR A 46 9.04 0.89 -9.24
N SER A 47 9.13 -0.42 -9.37
CA SER A 47 10.35 -1.17 -9.03
C SER A 47 10.31 -2.52 -9.71
N ASP A 48 11.42 -3.27 -9.61
CA ASP A 48 11.49 -4.63 -10.13
C ASP A 48 11.01 -5.67 -9.12
N SER A 49 10.58 -5.24 -7.94
CA SER A 49 10.13 -6.15 -6.91
C SER A 49 8.79 -6.77 -7.27
N GLU A 50 8.65 -8.08 -7.04
CA GLU A 50 7.37 -8.75 -7.22
C GLU A 50 6.31 -8.25 -6.23
N ARG A 51 6.73 -7.65 -5.13
CA ARG A 51 5.82 -7.09 -4.14
C ARG A 51 5.30 -5.72 -4.52
N ASP A 52 5.91 -5.07 -5.49
CA ASP A 52 5.43 -3.77 -5.98
C ASP A 52 4.16 -4.00 -6.77
N LEU A 53 3.05 -3.44 -6.30
CA LEU A 53 1.76 -3.64 -6.93
C LEU A 53 1.72 -3.14 -8.37
N GLY A 54 2.57 -2.18 -8.73
CA GLY A 54 2.68 -1.71 -10.09
C GLY A 54 3.19 -2.76 -11.07
N ASN A 55 3.89 -3.79 -10.56
CA ASN A 55 4.40 -4.88 -11.38
C ASN A 55 3.42 -6.03 -11.54
N ALA A 56 2.30 -5.99 -10.83
CA ALA A 56 1.32 -7.07 -10.88
C ALA A 56 0.50 -7.07 -12.15
N GLY A 57 0.55 -5.98 -12.92
CA GLY A 57 -0.32 -5.80 -14.08
C GLY A 57 -1.71 -5.40 -13.65
N GLU A 58 -2.69 -5.78 -14.44
CA GLU A 58 -4.07 -5.40 -14.18
C GLU A 58 -4.95 -6.62 -13.91
N GLY A 59 -6.20 -6.35 -13.54
CA GLY A 59 -7.19 -7.40 -13.36
C GLY A 59 -6.96 -8.23 -12.13
N ASP A 60 -7.11 -9.54 -12.26
CA ASP A 60 -7.14 -10.44 -11.11
C ASP A 60 -5.81 -10.51 -10.38
N ALA A 61 -4.68 -10.40 -11.09
CA ALA A 61 -3.38 -10.45 -10.44
C ALA A 61 -3.18 -9.25 -9.51
N PHE A 62 -3.57 -8.07 -9.96
CA PHE A 62 -3.51 -6.87 -9.13
C PHE A 62 -4.38 -7.02 -7.89
N MET A 63 -5.64 -7.46 -8.09
CA MET A 63 -6.57 -7.59 -6.97
C MET A 63 -6.11 -8.64 -5.96
N ALA A 64 -5.51 -9.73 -6.44
CA ALA A 64 -4.99 -10.75 -5.55
C ALA A 64 -3.89 -10.20 -4.64
N GLN A 65 -2.99 -9.40 -5.21
CA GLN A 65 -1.93 -8.78 -4.40
C GLN A 65 -2.44 -7.67 -3.52
N TYR A 66 -3.44 -6.92 -3.99
CA TYR A 66 -4.03 -5.83 -3.21
C TYR A 66 -4.67 -6.36 -1.93
N GLN A 67 -5.15 -7.59 -1.92
CA GLN A 67 -5.73 -8.18 -0.72
C GLN A 67 -4.72 -8.29 0.42
N PHE A 68 -3.46 -8.56 0.12
CA PHE A 68 -2.43 -8.58 1.16
C PHE A 68 -2.22 -7.20 1.77
N PHE A 69 -2.24 -6.18 0.95
CA PHE A 69 -2.15 -4.80 1.42
C PHE A 69 -3.35 -4.46 2.31
N ALA A 70 -4.55 -4.79 1.85
CA ALA A 70 -5.76 -4.47 2.60
C ALA A 70 -5.80 -5.18 3.94
N ALA A 71 -5.33 -6.42 4.01
CA ALA A 71 -5.28 -7.15 5.28
C ALA A 71 -4.32 -6.49 6.26
N ALA A 72 -3.14 -6.08 5.79
CA ALA A 72 -2.18 -5.41 6.65
C ALA A 72 -2.71 -4.05 7.13
N LEU A 73 -3.35 -3.30 6.24
CA LEU A 73 -3.93 -2.00 6.59
C LEU A 73 -5.03 -2.15 7.63
N THR A 74 -5.93 -3.12 7.42
CA THR A 74 -7.03 -3.36 8.36
C THR A 74 -6.50 -3.68 9.76
N ARG A 75 -5.42 -4.42 9.82
CA ARG A 75 -4.84 -4.78 11.12
C ARG A 75 -4.32 -3.56 11.87
N VAL A 76 -3.64 -2.63 11.19
CA VAL A 76 -3.02 -1.49 11.88
C VAL A 76 -3.98 -0.34 12.13
N MET A 77 -5.08 -0.25 11.37
CA MET A 77 -6.06 0.82 11.55
C MET A 77 -6.89 0.60 12.80
N LYS A 78 -7.16 1.68 13.53
CA LYS A 78 -8.12 1.63 14.62
C LYS A 78 -9.53 1.46 14.04
N PRO A 79 -10.38 0.65 14.68
CA PRO A 79 -11.77 0.50 14.22
C PRO A 79 -12.49 1.85 14.15
N GLY A 80 -13.28 2.03 13.11
CA GLY A 80 -14.07 3.26 12.93
C GLY A 80 -13.31 4.45 12.38
N ARG A 81 -12.05 4.28 12.07
CA ARG A 81 -11.24 5.36 11.48
C ARG A 81 -11.23 5.26 9.97
N MET A 82 -10.77 6.33 9.33
CA MET A 82 -10.87 6.46 7.88
C MET A 82 -9.57 6.19 7.17
N ALA A 83 -9.68 5.51 6.03
CA ALA A 83 -8.60 5.39 5.07
C ALA A 83 -9.03 6.10 3.79
N CYS A 84 -8.21 7.03 3.32
CA CYS A 84 -8.49 7.79 2.11
C CYS A 84 -7.64 7.23 0.97
N VAL A 85 -8.31 6.77 -0.08
CA VAL A 85 -7.65 6.13 -1.22
C VAL A 85 -7.78 7.03 -2.43
N HIS A 86 -6.64 7.48 -2.94
CA HIS A 86 -6.60 8.21 -4.20
C HIS A 86 -6.42 7.21 -5.33
N CYS A 87 -7.40 7.10 -6.20
CA CYS A 87 -7.36 6.12 -7.29
C CYS A 87 -8.16 6.62 -8.49
N THR A 88 -8.04 5.89 -9.58
CA THR A 88 -8.78 6.19 -10.79
C THR A 88 -9.14 4.89 -11.50
N ASP A 89 -10.18 4.94 -12.31
CA ASP A 89 -10.52 3.81 -13.16
C ASP A 89 -9.50 3.69 -14.27
N LEU A 90 -9.13 2.46 -14.59
CA LEU A 90 -8.27 2.20 -15.72
C LEU A 90 -9.10 2.26 -17.01
N PRO A 91 -8.62 2.98 -18.04
CA PRO A 91 -9.33 2.99 -19.29
C PRO A 91 -9.33 1.60 -19.93
N ALA A 92 -10.46 1.22 -20.55
CA ALA A 92 -10.52 -0.01 -21.29
C ALA A 92 -9.67 0.14 -22.56
N ARG A 93 -8.76 -0.81 -22.78
CA ARG A 93 -7.92 -0.80 -23.96
C ARG A 93 -8.57 -1.59 -25.07
N LYS A 94 -8.48 -1.05 -26.30
CA LYS A 94 -9.00 -1.73 -27.45
C LYS A 94 -8.28 -3.08 -27.61
N GLY A 95 -9.05 -4.14 -27.77
CA GLY A 95 -8.51 -5.48 -27.95
C GLY A 95 -8.20 -6.24 -26.67
N LYS A 96 -8.56 -5.70 -25.54
CA LYS A 96 -8.41 -6.39 -24.25
C LYS A 96 -9.75 -6.77 -23.66
#